data_3fb465468a782596d71919a5c624495a
#
_entry.id   3fb465468a782596d71919a5c624495a
#
_cell.length_a   1.000
_cell.length_b   1.000
_cell.length_c   1.000
_cell.angle_alpha   90.00
_cell.angle_beta   90.00
_cell.angle_gamma   90.00
#
_symmetry.space_group_name_H-M   'P 1'
#
loop_
_entity.id
_entity.type
_entity.pdbx_description
1 polymer ?
#
loop_
_entity_poly.entity_id
_entity_poly.type
_entity_poly.pdbx_seq_one_letter_code
_entity_poly.pdbx_strand_id
1 'polypeptide(L)'
;HRGMQGRDAGRATTIMQKFLKGSPEDGVAPMPVVIGMSATSARFNALVQGTTSTTQYSVVTTDEVRASGLLKDRIVISYPEENNGNKDMAVLQAAADEWKDKWEHWYQYCYEQHYAYVNPILVIQVQNSTGSNVSATDLDDCVRKVEERCGIKFQEGEVVHTFGQTTSVLTINGLNVPYVEPS
;
A
#
# COMPACT_ATOMS: atom_id res chain seq x y z
N HIS A 1 -4.91 -3.40 10.73
CA HIS A 1 -3.59 -3.48 11.39
C HIS A 1 -2.64 -2.34 11.07
N ARG A 2 -3.03 -1.38 10.24
CA ARG A 2 -2.28 -0.14 10.05
C ARG A 2 -2.45 0.68 11.32
N GLY A 3 -1.38 0.98 12.04
CA GLY A 3 -1.40 1.88 13.19
C GLY A 3 -1.07 1.24 14.54
N MET A 4 -0.73 -0.02 14.59
CA MET A 4 -0.31 -0.67 15.84
C MET A 4 1.21 -0.52 16.08
N GLN A 5 1.72 0.69 15.97
CA GLN A 5 3.07 1.04 16.45
C GLN A 5 2.95 2.13 17.54
N GLY A 6 3.64 1.96 18.66
CA GLY A 6 3.64 2.88 19.77
C GLY A 6 2.65 2.57 20.88
N ARG A 7 2.29 3.59 21.67
CA ARG A 7 1.42 3.46 22.87
C ARG A 7 0.02 2.91 22.58
N ASP A 8 -0.52 3.22 21.39
CA ASP A 8 -1.85 2.76 20.98
C ASP A 8 -1.89 1.27 20.65
N ALA A 9 -0.78 0.72 20.14
CA ALA A 9 -0.66 -0.72 19.88
C ALA A 9 -0.75 -1.54 21.18
N GLY A 10 -0.07 -1.11 22.23
CA GLY A 10 -0.15 -1.76 23.54
C GLY A 10 -1.55 -1.73 24.12
N ARG A 11 -2.24 -0.59 23.99
CA ARG A 11 -3.62 -0.43 24.46
C ARG A 11 -4.61 -1.29 23.69
N ALA A 12 -4.50 -1.33 22.36
CA ALA A 12 -5.36 -2.16 21.51
C ALA A 12 -5.15 -3.66 21.79
N THR A 13 -3.89 -4.08 21.97
CA THR A 13 -3.55 -5.45 22.37
C THR A 13 -4.19 -5.81 23.72
N THR A 14 -4.14 -4.91 24.68
CA THR A 14 -4.75 -5.11 25.99
C THR A 14 -6.26 -5.28 25.90
N ILE A 15 -6.95 -4.46 25.10
CA ILE A 15 -8.39 -4.57 24.87
C ILE A 15 -8.74 -5.92 24.24
N MET A 16 -8.05 -6.31 23.18
CA MET A 16 -8.27 -7.61 22.53
C MET A 16 -8.01 -8.78 23.47
N GLN A 17 -7.00 -8.70 24.32
CA GLN A 17 -6.73 -9.73 25.32
C GLN A 17 -7.85 -9.84 26.37
N LYS A 18 -8.44 -8.73 26.80
CA LYS A 18 -9.57 -8.73 27.72
C LYS A 18 -10.80 -9.43 27.14
N PHE A 19 -11.07 -9.23 25.84
CA PHE A 19 -12.14 -9.96 25.17
C PHE A 19 -11.83 -11.45 25.01
N LEU A 20 -10.61 -11.80 24.63
CA LEU A 20 -10.22 -13.19 24.43
C LEU A 20 -10.17 -14.00 25.72
N LYS A 21 -9.61 -13.43 26.78
CA LYS A 21 -9.36 -14.11 28.06
C LYS A 21 -10.41 -13.81 29.13
N GLY A 22 -11.25 -12.83 28.88
CA GLY A 22 -12.09 -12.23 29.88
C GLY A 22 -11.33 -11.21 30.75
N SER A 23 -12.05 -10.39 31.47
CA SER A 23 -11.55 -9.46 32.47
C SER A 23 -12.53 -9.39 33.60
N PRO A 24 -12.37 -10.19 34.67
CA PRO A 24 -13.27 -10.16 35.83
C PRO A 24 -13.39 -8.77 36.46
N GLU A 25 -12.30 -8.01 36.44
CA GLU A 25 -12.26 -6.64 36.95
C GLU A 25 -13.18 -5.70 36.16
N ASP A 26 -13.36 -5.93 34.87
CA ASP A 26 -14.23 -5.14 33.99
C ASP A 26 -15.62 -5.80 33.79
N GLY A 27 -15.88 -6.95 34.45
CA GLY A 27 -17.12 -7.70 34.30
C GLY A 27 -17.25 -8.35 32.90
N VAL A 28 -16.15 -8.56 32.18
CA VAL A 28 -16.13 -9.12 30.82
C VAL A 28 -15.84 -10.62 30.88
N ALA A 29 -16.79 -11.44 30.41
CA ALA A 29 -16.57 -12.85 30.25
C ALA A 29 -15.71 -13.12 28.98
N PRO A 30 -14.90 -14.21 28.95
CA PRO A 30 -14.16 -14.56 27.75
C PRO A 30 -15.10 -14.91 26.58
N MET A 31 -14.73 -14.51 25.38
CA MET A 31 -15.52 -14.84 24.20
C MET A 31 -15.52 -16.36 23.95
N PRO A 32 -16.70 -16.97 23.76
CA PRO A 32 -16.82 -18.41 23.59
C PRO A 32 -16.22 -18.92 22.27
N VAL A 33 -16.26 -18.10 21.23
CA VAL A 33 -15.70 -18.39 19.90
C VAL A 33 -15.05 -17.15 19.35
N VAL A 34 -13.83 -17.28 18.86
CA VAL A 34 -13.07 -16.22 18.19
C VAL A 34 -12.50 -16.76 16.90
N ILE A 35 -12.76 -16.09 15.80
CA ILE A 35 -12.20 -16.38 14.48
C ILE A 35 -11.18 -15.31 14.15
N GLY A 36 -9.91 -15.72 13.99
CA GLY A 36 -8.82 -14.84 13.59
C GLY A 36 -8.38 -15.15 12.15
N MET A 37 -8.26 -14.12 11.34
CA MET A 37 -7.65 -14.21 10.00
C MET A 37 -6.38 -13.36 9.96
N SER A 38 -5.27 -13.96 9.56
CA SER A 38 -3.99 -13.26 9.49
C SER A 38 -3.06 -13.91 8.48
N ALA A 39 -2.36 -13.11 7.71
CA ALA A 39 -1.25 -13.59 6.87
C ALA A 39 -0.02 -13.99 7.70
N THR A 40 0.08 -13.53 8.96
CA THR A 40 1.15 -13.85 9.89
C THR A 40 0.58 -14.41 11.19
N SER A 41 0.66 -15.72 11.37
CA SER A 41 0.11 -16.42 12.54
C SER A 41 0.79 -16.02 13.87
N ALA A 42 2.06 -15.61 13.83
CA ALA A 42 2.83 -15.30 15.03
C ALA A 42 2.17 -14.24 15.94
N ARG A 43 1.57 -13.19 15.37
CA ARG A 43 0.88 -12.15 16.15
C ARG A 43 -0.41 -12.67 16.79
N PHE A 44 -1.16 -13.48 16.06
CA PHE A 44 -2.38 -14.08 16.58
C PHE A 44 -2.05 -15.10 17.68
N ASN A 45 -1.02 -15.93 17.46
CA ASN A 45 -0.55 -16.89 18.43
C ASN A 45 -0.13 -16.20 19.76
N ALA A 46 0.54 -15.08 19.67
CA ALA A 46 0.89 -14.29 20.86
C ALA A 46 -0.36 -13.76 21.62
N LEU A 47 -1.43 -13.42 20.92
CA LEU A 47 -2.69 -12.97 21.54
C LEU A 47 -3.41 -14.12 22.26
N VAL A 48 -3.46 -15.31 21.67
CA VAL A 48 -4.16 -16.46 22.23
C VAL A 48 -3.32 -17.26 23.24
N GLN A 49 -2.04 -16.95 23.35
CA GLN A 49 -1.14 -17.59 24.29
C GLN A 49 -1.63 -17.44 25.73
N GLY A 50 -1.75 -18.57 26.44
CA GLY A 50 -2.26 -18.60 27.82
C GLY A 50 -3.79 -18.53 27.94
N THR A 51 -4.55 -18.70 26.84
CA THR A 51 -5.99 -18.99 26.91
C THR A 51 -6.20 -20.48 27.21
N THR A 52 -7.30 -20.80 27.88
CA THR A 52 -7.72 -22.20 28.13
C THR A 52 -8.52 -22.77 26.95
N SER A 53 -8.80 -21.96 25.93
CA SER A 53 -9.60 -22.35 24.78
C SER A 53 -8.79 -23.22 23.81
N THR A 54 -9.45 -24.21 23.22
CA THR A 54 -8.85 -25.02 22.15
C THR A 54 -8.68 -24.18 20.90
N THR A 55 -7.47 -24.15 20.35
CA THR A 55 -7.16 -23.43 19.12
C THR A 55 -7.05 -24.41 17.96
N GLN A 56 -7.82 -24.17 16.90
CA GLN A 56 -7.70 -24.87 15.64
C GLN A 56 -7.17 -23.95 14.56
N TYR A 57 -6.30 -24.47 13.72
CA TYR A 57 -5.68 -23.73 12.62
C TYR A 57 -6.15 -24.30 11.30
N SER A 58 -6.61 -23.41 10.42
CA SER A 58 -6.75 -23.69 9.00
C SER A 58 -5.71 -22.84 8.27
N VAL A 59 -4.80 -23.49 7.59
CA VAL A 59 -3.72 -22.81 6.86
C VAL A 59 -4.00 -22.98 5.37
N VAL A 60 -4.13 -21.85 4.67
CA VAL A 60 -4.17 -21.84 3.22
C VAL A 60 -2.75 -21.71 2.72
N THR A 61 -2.31 -22.65 1.91
CA THR A 61 -0.96 -22.67 1.36
C THR A 61 -0.80 -21.70 0.20
N THR A 62 0.43 -21.29 -0.10
CA THR A 62 0.73 -20.43 -1.25
C THR A 62 0.25 -21.04 -2.58
N ASP A 63 0.32 -22.37 -2.70
CA ASP A 63 -0.11 -23.06 -3.92
C ASP A 63 -1.62 -23.05 -4.08
N GLU A 64 -2.37 -23.19 -2.99
CA GLU A 64 -3.83 -23.05 -3.00
C GLU A 64 -4.24 -21.62 -3.37
N VAL A 65 -3.57 -20.59 -2.82
CA VAL A 65 -3.83 -19.19 -3.17
C VAL A 65 -3.47 -18.91 -4.64
N ARG A 66 -2.38 -19.48 -5.13
CA ARG A 66 -1.99 -19.37 -6.54
C ARG A 66 -3.03 -20.04 -7.45
N ALA A 67 -3.46 -21.24 -7.10
CA ALA A 67 -4.48 -21.98 -7.86
C ALA A 67 -5.84 -21.24 -7.89
N SER A 68 -6.15 -20.44 -6.89
CA SER A 68 -7.37 -19.61 -6.84
C SER A 68 -7.31 -18.36 -7.75
N GLY A 69 -6.15 -18.05 -8.34
CA GLY A 69 -5.94 -16.85 -9.16
C GLY A 69 -5.75 -15.55 -8.35
N LEU A 70 -5.66 -15.62 -7.02
CA LEU A 70 -5.47 -14.44 -6.17
C LEU A 70 -4.03 -13.96 -6.08
N LEU A 71 -3.06 -14.80 -6.45
CA LEU A 71 -1.66 -14.38 -6.53
C LEU A 71 -1.28 -14.02 -7.95
N LYS A 72 -0.44 -13.01 -8.07
CA LYS A 72 0.21 -12.71 -9.35
C LYS A 72 1.18 -13.85 -9.71
N ASP A 73 1.14 -14.27 -10.95
CA ASP A 73 2.05 -15.32 -11.44
C ASP A 73 3.50 -14.84 -11.48
N ARG A 74 3.68 -13.54 -11.65
CA ARG A 74 4.99 -12.93 -11.82
C ARG A 74 5.07 -11.56 -11.15
N ILE A 75 6.15 -11.36 -10.40
CA ILE A 75 6.59 -10.05 -9.93
C ILE A 75 7.89 -9.73 -10.67
N VAL A 76 7.90 -8.64 -11.42
CA VAL A 76 9.09 -8.14 -12.09
C VAL A 76 9.70 -7.06 -11.22
N ILE A 77 10.97 -7.23 -10.85
CA ILE A 77 11.75 -6.23 -10.15
C ILE A 77 12.79 -5.73 -11.13
N SER A 78 12.66 -4.48 -11.54
CA SER A 78 13.60 -3.83 -12.44
C SER A 78 14.51 -2.91 -11.64
N TYR A 79 15.80 -2.96 -11.93
CA TYR A 79 16.79 -2.04 -11.39
C TYR A 79 17.27 -1.14 -12.52
N PRO A 80 17.38 0.17 -12.31
CA PRO A 80 17.94 1.04 -13.34
C PRO A 80 19.39 0.64 -13.61
N GLU A 81 19.75 0.57 -14.89
CA GLU A 81 21.15 0.52 -15.27
C GLU A 81 21.81 1.81 -14.81
N GLU A 82 22.93 1.66 -14.14
CA GLU A 82 23.69 2.69 -13.43
C GLU A 82 23.71 4.13 -14.00
N ASN A 83 23.66 5.04 -13.16
CA ASN A 83 24.51 5.71 -12.18
C ASN A 83 25.01 7.07 -12.60
N ASN A 84 24.28 8.10 -12.41
CA ASN A 84 24.91 9.42 -12.33
C ASN A 84 24.33 10.23 -11.16
N GLY A 85 24.73 9.84 -9.95
CA GLY A 85 24.63 10.69 -8.78
C GLY A 85 23.30 10.67 -8.01
N ASN A 86 22.15 10.61 -8.65
CA ASN A 86 20.87 10.58 -7.96
C ASN A 86 20.10 9.28 -8.25
N LYS A 87 20.23 8.35 -7.30
CA LYS A 87 19.61 7.02 -7.41
C LYS A 87 18.07 7.09 -7.46
N ASP A 88 17.47 8.00 -6.73
CA ASP A 88 16.01 8.13 -6.66
C ASP A 88 15.44 8.58 -8.01
N MET A 89 16.13 9.51 -8.68
CA MET A 89 15.75 9.95 -10.02
C MET A 89 15.95 8.87 -11.07
N ALA A 90 16.97 8.03 -10.95
CA ALA A 90 17.18 6.90 -11.86
C ALA A 90 16.06 5.86 -11.71
N VAL A 91 15.65 5.55 -10.47
CA VAL A 91 14.51 4.66 -10.19
C VAL A 91 13.21 5.24 -10.74
N LEU A 92 12.97 6.54 -10.55
CA LEU A 92 11.78 7.22 -11.07
C LEU A 92 11.72 7.16 -12.61
N GLN A 93 12.85 7.40 -13.28
CA GLN A 93 12.93 7.33 -14.75
C GLN A 93 12.64 5.91 -15.27
N ALA A 94 13.23 4.89 -14.65
CA ALA A 94 12.96 3.50 -15.00
C ALA A 94 11.49 3.12 -14.78
N ALA A 95 10.90 3.57 -13.67
CA ALA A 95 9.48 3.35 -13.38
C ALA A 95 8.57 4.08 -14.39
N ALA A 96 8.94 5.28 -14.83
CA ALA A 96 8.20 6.03 -15.84
C ALA A 96 8.24 5.33 -17.21
N ASP A 97 9.41 4.78 -17.61
CA ASP A 97 9.54 4.00 -18.85
C ASP A 97 8.64 2.75 -18.85
N GLU A 98 8.69 1.98 -17.75
CA GLU A 98 7.87 0.79 -17.58
C GLU A 98 6.36 1.12 -17.53
N TRP A 99 5.99 2.23 -16.91
CA TRP A 99 4.61 2.67 -16.86
C TRP A 99 4.12 3.09 -18.26
N LYS A 100 4.94 3.83 -19.01
CA LYS A 100 4.63 4.26 -20.37
C LYS A 100 4.43 3.06 -21.29
N ASP A 101 5.34 2.09 -21.25
CA ASP A 101 5.24 0.86 -22.06
C ASP A 101 3.93 0.11 -21.74
N LYS A 102 3.60 -0.05 -20.47
CA LYS A 102 2.34 -0.66 -20.05
C LYS A 102 1.13 0.15 -20.51
N TRP A 103 1.16 1.46 -20.38
CA TRP A 103 0.07 2.33 -20.79
C TRP A 103 -0.21 2.25 -22.29
N GLU A 104 0.82 2.23 -23.11
CA GLU A 104 0.72 2.13 -24.57
C GLU A 104 0.12 0.78 -25.02
N HIS A 105 0.42 -0.31 -24.30
CA HIS A 105 0.00 -1.66 -24.69
C HIS A 105 -1.22 -2.17 -23.89
N TRP A 106 -1.65 -1.48 -22.84
CA TRP A 106 -2.64 -1.96 -21.90
C TRP A 106 -4.03 -2.17 -22.52
N TYR A 107 -4.45 -1.28 -23.40
CA TYR A 107 -5.74 -1.42 -24.09
C TYR A 107 -5.81 -2.71 -24.88
N GLN A 108 -4.79 -2.98 -25.68
CA GLN A 108 -4.71 -4.18 -26.50
C GLN A 108 -4.70 -5.44 -25.62
N TYR A 109 -3.92 -5.43 -24.54
CA TYR A 109 -3.89 -6.52 -23.57
C TYR A 109 -5.26 -6.78 -22.95
N CYS A 110 -5.96 -5.76 -22.46
CA CYS A 110 -7.29 -5.91 -21.90
C CYS A 110 -8.28 -6.47 -22.92
N TYR A 111 -8.22 -5.99 -24.17
CA TYR A 111 -9.06 -6.48 -25.23
C TYR A 111 -8.84 -7.97 -25.53
N GLU A 112 -7.60 -8.40 -25.67
CA GLU A 112 -7.22 -9.79 -25.92
C GLU A 112 -7.60 -10.74 -24.77
N GLN A 113 -7.50 -10.26 -23.55
CA GLN A 113 -7.80 -11.05 -22.34
C GLN A 113 -9.26 -10.94 -21.90
N HIS A 114 -10.11 -10.19 -22.61
CA HIS A 114 -11.50 -9.92 -22.24
C HIS A 114 -11.66 -9.30 -20.87
N TYR A 115 -10.71 -8.45 -20.45
CA TYR A 115 -10.76 -7.71 -19.20
C TYR A 115 -11.48 -6.36 -19.40
N ALA A 116 -12.10 -5.88 -18.33
CA ALA A 116 -12.55 -4.50 -18.30
C ALA A 116 -11.33 -3.57 -18.37
N TYR A 117 -11.44 -2.53 -19.20
CA TYR A 117 -10.34 -1.56 -19.33
C TYR A 117 -10.22 -0.72 -18.07
N VAL A 118 -9.02 -0.71 -17.52
CA VAL A 118 -8.62 0.12 -16.37
C VAL A 118 -7.26 0.73 -16.71
N ASN A 119 -7.13 2.04 -16.55
CA ASN A 119 -5.86 2.72 -16.80
C ASN A 119 -4.76 2.25 -15.84
N PRO A 120 -3.55 1.98 -16.34
CA PRO A 120 -2.40 1.73 -15.49
C PRO A 120 -2.07 2.96 -14.64
N ILE A 121 -1.79 2.75 -13.36
CA ILE A 121 -1.46 3.82 -12.42
C ILE A 121 0.02 3.74 -12.07
N LEU A 122 0.72 4.88 -12.14
CA LEU A 122 2.05 5.05 -11.58
C LEU A 122 1.92 5.59 -10.15
N VAL A 123 2.38 4.81 -9.18
CA VAL A 123 2.40 5.21 -7.77
C VAL A 123 3.81 5.60 -7.37
N ILE A 124 3.99 6.85 -6.95
CA ILE A 124 5.27 7.38 -6.48
C ILE A 124 5.18 7.60 -4.97
N GLN A 125 5.99 6.88 -4.23
CA GLN A 125 6.13 7.09 -2.80
C GLN A 125 7.27 8.06 -2.54
N VAL A 126 6.97 9.19 -1.93
CA VAL A 126 7.96 10.20 -1.54
C VAL A 126 8.24 10.14 -0.03
N GLN A 127 9.47 10.41 0.35
CA GLN A 127 9.84 10.50 1.74
C GLN A 127 9.32 11.81 2.35
N ASN A 128 8.79 11.74 3.57
CA ASN A 128 8.49 12.96 4.32
C ASN A 128 9.78 13.74 4.56
N SER A 129 9.77 15.03 4.28
CA SER A 129 10.83 15.91 4.77
C SER A 129 10.83 15.91 6.30
N THR A 130 11.98 16.13 6.91
CA THR A 130 12.15 16.22 8.37
C THR A 130 11.21 17.29 8.93
N GLY A 131 10.12 16.86 9.52
CA GLY A 131 9.01 17.71 9.92
C GLY A 131 7.75 17.33 9.14
N SER A 132 6.65 17.91 9.46
CA SER A 132 5.32 17.50 9.00
C SER A 132 5.00 17.81 7.52
N ASN A 133 5.93 18.33 6.74
CA ASN A 133 5.66 18.79 5.38
C ASN A 133 6.42 17.99 4.33
N VAL A 134 5.71 17.54 3.30
CA VAL A 134 6.31 17.03 2.07
C VAL A 134 6.97 18.20 1.34
N SER A 135 8.19 18.03 0.82
CA SER A 135 8.84 19.05 0.03
C SER A 135 8.11 19.25 -1.30
N ALA A 136 7.55 20.45 -1.52
CA ALA A 136 6.89 20.76 -2.78
C ALA A 136 7.87 20.69 -3.98
N THR A 137 9.12 21.06 -3.77
CA THR A 137 10.17 21.01 -4.80
C THR A 137 10.41 19.57 -5.30
N ASP A 138 10.41 18.60 -4.39
CA ASP A 138 10.61 17.20 -4.76
C ASP A 138 9.42 16.64 -5.56
N LEU A 139 8.21 17.09 -5.26
CA LEU A 139 7.00 16.71 -5.98
C LEU A 139 6.96 17.30 -7.38
N ASP A 140 7.30 18.57 -7.52
CA ASP A 140 7.39 19.24 -8.83
C ASP A 140 8.41 18.54 -9.73
N ASP A 141 9.58 18.21 -9.20
CA ASP A 141 10.61 17.47 -9.91
C ASP A 141 10.16 16.06 -10.29
N CYS A 142 9.43 15.36 -9.43
CA CYS A 142 8.89 14.05 -9.75
C CYS A 142 7.92 14.10 -10.94
N VAL A 143 6.93 14.99 -10.89
CA VAL A 143 5.95 15.12 -11.97
C VAL A 143 6.63 15.55 -13.26
N ARG A 144 7.49 16.56 -13.20
CA ARG A 144 8.24 17.05 -14.35
C ARG A 144 9.09 15.98 -15.01
N LYS A 145 9.78 15.16 -14.22
CA LYS A 145 10.62 14.06 -14.73
C LYS A 145 9.81 12.95 -15.42
N VAL A 146 8.65 12.61 -14.89
CA VAL A 146 7.75 11.66 -15.56
C VAL A 146 7.25 12.24 -16.88
N GLU A 147 6.82 13.50 -16.91
CA GLU A 147 6.40 14.17 -18.14
C GLU A 147 7.51 14.18 -19.20
N GLU A 148 8.72 14.61 -18.80
CA GLU A 148 9.89 14.64 -19.69
C GLU A 148 10.22 13.24 -20.25
N ARG A 149 10.23 12.23 -19.38
CA ARG A 149 10.61 10.88 -19.77
C ARG A 149 9.57 10.21 -20.65
N CYS A 150 8.30 10.42 -20.37
CA CYS A 150 7.20 9.85 -21.14
C CYS A 150 6.85 10.68 -22.39
N GLY A 151 7.34 11.92 -22.51
CA GLY A 151 7.00 12.81 -23.60
C GLY A 151 5.53 13.26 -23.56
N ILE A 152 4.96 13.41 -22.37
CA ILE A 152 3.56 13.79 -22.13
C ILE A 152 3.48 15.07 -21.31
N LYS A 153 2.26 15.60 -21.20
CA LYS A 153 1.90 16.66 -20.24
C LYS A 153 0.65 16.23 -19.52
N PHE A 154 0.73 16.16 -18.20
CA PHE A 154 -0.42 15.87 -17.38
C PHE A 154 -1.43 17.03 -17.40
N GLN A 155 -2.69 16.64 -17.37
CA GLN A 155 -3.81 17.56 -17.29
C GLN A 155 -4.40 17.55 -15.88
N GLU A 156 -5.25 18.53 -15.59
CA GLU A 156 -6.01 18.60 -14.32
C GLU A 156 -6.78 17.27 -14.09
N GLY A 157 -6.61 16.71 -12.90
CA GLY A 157 -7.26 15.46 -12.50
C GLY A 157 -6.51 14.16 -12.87
N GLU A 158 -5.43 14.23 -13.65
CA GLU A 158 -4.60 13.05 -13.97
C GLU A 158 -3.56 12.74 -12.89
N VAL A 159 -3.22 13.73 -12.06
CA VAL A 159 -2.36 13.58 -10.89
C VAL A 159 -3.18 13.81 -9.63
N VAL A 160 -3.06 12.89 -8.69
CA VAL A 160 -3.76 12.96 -7.39
C VAL A 160 -2.78 12.63 -6.26
N HIS A 161 -3.11 13.00 -5.03
CA HIS A 161 -2.29 12.61 -3.88
C HIS A 161 -3.11 11.95 -2.77
N THR A 162 -2.43 11.15 -1.95
CA THR A 162 -3.00 10.44 -0.81
C THR A 162 -2.25 10.74 0.49
N PHE A 163 -1.68 11.95 0.60
CA PHE A 163 -0.90 12.32 1.79
C PHE A 163 -1.81 12.47 3.00
N GLY A 164 -1.62 11.61 4.02
CA GLY A 164 -2.47 11.57 5.20
C GLY A 164 -2.39 12.81 6.11
N GLN A 165 -1.44 13.71 5.86
CA GLN A 165 -1.25 14.93 6.64
C GLN A 165 -2.02 16.12 6.09
N THR A 166 -2.53 16.05 4.88
CA THR A 166 -3.31 17.09 4.25
C THR A 166 -4.33 16.50 3.30
N THR A 167 -5.57 16.98 3.38
CA THR A 167 -6.66 16.67 2.45
C THR A 167 -6.94 17.84 1.51
N SER A 168 -6.08 18.88 1.53
CA SER A 168 -6.22 20.03 0.66
C SER A 168 -5.67 19.75 -0.74
N VAL A 169 -6.13 20.50 -1.71
CA VAL A 169 -5.55 20.52 -3.06
C VAL A 169 -4.13 21.09 -2.96
N LEU A 170 -3.17 20.41 -3.55
CA LEU A 170 -1.78 20.86 -3.66
C LEU A 170 -1.53 21.41 -5.06
N THR A 171 -0.65 22.40 -5.17
CA THR A 171 -0.12 22.81 -6.47
C THR A 171 1.21 22.09 -6.70
N ILE A 172 1.26 21.22 -7.71
CA ILE A 172 2.44 20.42 -8.06
C ILE A 172 2.71 20.59 -9.55
N ASN A 173 3.89 21.07 -9.90
CA ASN A 173 4.29 21.35 -11.29
C ASN A 173 3.25 22.18 -12.07
N GLY A 174 2.61 23.14 -11.37
CA GLY A 174 1.57 24.00 -11.94
C GLY A 174 0.17 23.39 -12.05
N LEU A 175 -0.02 22.13 -11.65
CA LEU A 175 -1.31 21.44 -11.63
C LEU A 175 -1.98 21.55 -10.26
N ASN A 176 -3.30 21.60 -10.24
CA ASN A 176 -4.09 21.44 -9.03
C ASN A 176 -4.29 19.94 -8.77
N VAL A 177 -3.58 19.42 -7.78
CA VAL A 177 -3.54 17.99 -7.43
C VAL A 177 -4.46 17.75 -6.25
N PRO A 178 -5.63 17.11 -6.45
CA PRO A 178 -6.58 16.88 -5.38
C PRO A 178 -6.18 15.69 -4.51
N TYR A 179 -6.66 15.71 -3.27
CA TYR A 179 -6.59 14.56 -2.37
C TYR A 179 -7.61 13.48 -2.77
N VAL A 180 -7.16 12.24 -2.76
CA VAL A 180 -8.03 11.06 -2.92
C VAL A 180 -7.83 10.15 -1.72
N GLU A 181 -8.91 9.75 -1.09
CA GLU A 181 -8.84 8.80 0.04
C GLU A 181 -8.45 7.42 -0.48
N PRO A 182 -7.39 6.80 0.09
CA PRO A 182 -7.03 5.43 -0.29
C PRO A 182 -8.12 4.47 0.19
N SER A 183 -8.75 3.76 -0.74
CA SER A 183 -9.77 2.73 -0.49
C SER A 183 -9.18 1.43 0.04
#